data_7e986c9af5e3debc2a26d976326144df
#
_entry.id   7e986c9af5e3debc2a26d976326144df
#
_cell.length_a   1.000
_cell.length_b   1.000
_cell.length_c   1.000
_cell.angle_alpha   90.00
_cell.angle_beta   90.00
_cell.angle_gamma   90.00
#
_symmetry.space_group_name_H-M   'P 1'
#
loop_
_entity.id
_entity.type
_entity.pdbx_description
1 polymer ?
#
loop_
_entity_poly.entity_id
_entity_poly.type
_entity_poly.pdbx_seq_one_letter_code
_entity_poly.pdbx_strand_id
1 'polypeptide(L)'
;MPVKNRIANLHEEVAGWRRDIHENPEILYETHRTSALVAEKLKSFGCDEVVSGIGRTGVVAVIRGRSDTVGRAIGLRADMDALPMQEQTGLAHASKIDGAMHACGHDGHTAMLLGAAKYLAETRNFDGTAVVIFQPAEEGGNGAEAMCKDGLMERFGINEVYAIHNAPGLELGKFAIRPGPILASVDEFTLTLQGRGGHAAKPQETVDTTVMMSHIICALQTVMSRNVDPVLQGVLSVTSAETSSKAFNVIPDRAEVRGTVRTHSPEVRALIPERLQAIVDGIAETFGGTADLSFHLGVPVTINDDAAADFARLAAETVSGAGSCEEVPLAMGGEDFSFMLQERPGAMIRLGNGPSAGLHHPEYDFNDEAIPTGISWFAEMIEQRMPVA
;
A
#
# COMPACT_ATOMS: atom_id res chain seq x y z
N MET A 1 25.58 -1.62 -18.89
CA MET A 1 24.56 -2.55 -19.28
C MET A 1 24.02 -3.31 -18.12
N PRO A 2 22.90 -3.07 -17.82
CA PRO A 2 22.49 -3.32 -16.47
C PRO A 2 21.69 -4.57 -16.26
N VAL A 3 20.91 -5.05 -17.22
CA VAL A 3 20.21 -6.33 -17.08
C VAL A 3 21.18 -7.48 -17.28
N LYS A 4 21.36 -8.31 -16.25
CA LYS A 4 22.21 -9.49 -16.34
C LYS A 4 21.67 -10.44 -17.41
N ASN A 5 22.51 -11.03 -18.25
CA ASN A 5 22.08 -11.89 -19.35
C ASN A 5 21.13 -13.01 -18.90
N ARG A 6 21.34 -13.56 -17.70
CA ARG A 6 20.45 -14.59 -17.14
C ARG A 6 19.03 -14.04 -16.90
N ILE A 7 18.89 -12.81 -16.40
CA ILE A 7 17.60 -12.16 -16.15
C ILE A 7 16.89 -11.86 -17.47
N ALA A 8 17.61 -11.38 -18.47
CA ALA A 8 17.04 -11.16 -19.80
C ALA A 8 16.43 -12.45 -20.40
N ASN A 9 17.09 -13.60 -20.16
CA ASN A 9 16.58 -14.91 -20.62
C ASN A 9 15.36 -15.42 -19.83
N LEU A 10 15.03 -14.80 -18.69
CA LEU A 10 13.82 -15.13 -17.90
C LEU A 10 12.58 -14.35 -18.36
N HIS A 11 12.74 -13.32 -19.17
CA HIS A 11 11.66 -12.37 -19.51
C HIS A 11 10.38 -13.06 -19.97
N GLU A 12 10.43 -13.85 -21.03
CA GLU A 12 9.24 -14.53 -21.58
C GLU A 12 8.57 -15.48 -20.57
N GLU A 13 9.39 -16.20 -19.78
CA GLU A 13 8.87 -17.11 -18.77
C GLU A 13 8.13 -16.34 -17.66
N VAL A 14 8.72 -15.25 -17.18
CA VAL A 14 8.15 -14.42 -16.10
C VAL A 14 6.94 -13.63 -16.58
N ALA A 15 6.97 -13.11 -17.82
CA ALA A 15 5.82 -12.48 -18.45
C ALA A 15 4.63 -13.47 -18.58
N GLY A 16 4.92 -14.74 -18.87
CA GLY A 16 3.93 -15.79 -18.86
C GLY A 16 3.29 -16.01 -17.47
N TRP A 17 4.06 -15.94 -16.38
CA TRP A 17 3.52 -16.02 -15.02
C TRP A 17 2.66 -14.81 -14.68
N ARG A 18 3.13 -13.61 -15.05
CA ARG A 18 2.37 -12.37 -14.85
C ARG A 18 1.01 -12.42 -15.53
N ARG A 19 0.96 -12.83 -16.79
CA ARG A 19 -0.29 -12.94 -17.58
C ARG A 19 -1.23 -13.99 -17.00
N ASP A 20 -0.69 -15.13 -16.52
CA ASP A 20 -1.50 -16.16 -15.85
C ASP A 20 -2.13 -15.66 -14.55
N ILE A 21 -1.39 -14.86 -13.76
CA ILE A 21 -1.93 -14.20 -12.55
C ILE A 21 -2.98 -13.17 -12.94
N HIS A 22 -2.73 -12.35 -13.97
CA HIS A 22 -3.64 -11.32 -14.47
C HIS A 22 -4.97 -11.90 -14.96
N GLU A 23 -4.94 -13.04 -15.65
CA GLU A 23 -6.14 -13.75 -16.11
C GLU A 23 -7.01 -14.29 -14.96
N ASN A 24 -6.44 -14.49 -13.78
CA ASN A 24 -7.08 -15.12 -12.64
C ASN A 24 -6.94 -14.27 -11.37
N PRO A 25 -7.43 -13.02 -11.36
CA PRO A 25 -7.29 -12.11 -10.24
C PRO A 25 -8.07 -12.60 -9.02
N GLU A 26 -7.46 -12.46 -7.85
CA GLU A 26 -8.05 -12.80 -6.55
C GLU A 26 -8.01 -11.58 -5.64
N ILE A 27 -9.10 -11.31 -4.92
CA ILE A 27 -9.31 -10.07 -4.18
C ILE A 27 -8.89 -10.24 -2.72
N LEU A 28 -8.13 -9.26 -2.18
CA LEU A 28 -7.74 -9.19 -0.76
C LEU A 28 -7.09 -10.49 -0.27
N TYR A 29 -7.69 -11.12 0.75
CA TYR A 29 -7.19 -12.36 1.36
C TYR A 29 -7.58 -13.64 0.60
N GLU A 30 -8.38 -13.56 -0.46
CA GLU A 30 -8.79 -14.73 -1.25
C GLU A 30 -7.72 -15.16 -2.27
N THR A 31 -6.47 -14.75 -2.08
CA THR A 31 -5.31 -15.04 -2.97
C THR A 31 -4.83 -16.50 -2.90
N HIS A 32 -5.74 -17.46 -2.79
CA HIS A 32 -5.41 -18.88 -2.58
C HIS A 32 -4.68 -19.51 -3.77
N ARG A 33 -5.15 -19.24 -5.00
CA ARG A 33 -4.54 -19.76 -6.23
C ARG A 33 -3.16 -19.15 -6.46
N THR A 34 -3.07 -17.83 -6.34
CA THR A 34 -1.81 -17.09 -6.53
C THR A 34 -0.78 -17.51 -5.49
N SER A 35 -1.16 -17.64 -4.23
CA SER A 35 -0.30 -18.12 -3.15
C SER A 35 0.19 -19.56 -3.39
N ALA A 36 -0.67 -20.44 -3.89
CA ALA A 36 -0.28 -21.81 -4.24
C ALA A 36 0.73 -21.83 -5.40
N LEU A 37 0.48 -21.05 -6.45
CA LEU A 37 1.39 -20.88 -7.60
C LEU A 37 2.76 -20.35 -7.15
N VAL A 38 2.78 -19.31 -6.32
CA VAL A 38 4.01 -18.71 -5.76
C VAL A 38 4.77 -19.75 -4.95
N ALA A 39 4.11 -20.45 -4.03
CA ALA A 39 4.77 -21.44 -3.18
C ALA A 39 5.33 -22.62 -3.98
N GLU A 40 4.64 -23.09 -5.02
CA GLU A 40 5.11 -24.14 -5.92
C GLU A 40 6.38 -23.70 -6.67
N LYS A 41 6.35 -22.50 -7.27
CA LYS A 41 7.51 -21.96 -7.99
C LYS A 41 8.72 -21.79 -7.08
N LEU A 42 8.56 -21.19 -5.90
CA LEU A 42 9.65 -20.99 -4.94
C LEU A 42 10.29 -22.33 -4.51
N LYS A 43 9.50 -23.37 -4.29
CA LYS A 43 10.00 -24.72 -4.03
C LYS A 43 10.77 -25.29 -5.24
N SER A 44 10.25 -25.09 -6.44
CA SER A 44 10.90 -25.55 -7.68
C SER A 44 12.24 -24.85 -7.97
N PHE A 45 12.40 -23.60 -7.53
CA PHE A 45 13.65 -22.84 -7.65
C PHE A 45 14.72 -23.29 -6.65
N GLY A 46 14.36 -24.10 -5.66
CA GLY A 46 15.28 -24.56 -4.63
C GLY A 46 15.54 -23.53 -3.52
N CYS A 47 14.54 -22.72 -3.20
CA CYS A 47 14.58 -21.90 -1.98
C CYS A 47 14.76 -22.80 -0.74
N ASP A 48 15.52 -22.32 0.25
CA ASP A 48 15.89 -23.13 1.41
C ASP A 48 14.71 -23.41 2.36
N GLU A 49 13.76 -22.48 2.42
CA GLU A 49 12.53 -22.61 3.17
C GLU A 49 11.41 -21.90 2.40
N VAL A 50 10.19 -22.47 2.41
CA VAL A 50 8.99 -21.86 1.84
C VAL A 50 7.83 -22.07 2.81
N VAL A 51 7.29 -21.00 3.34
CA VAL A 51 6.21 -20.97 4.33
C VAL A 51 5.01 -20.26 3.73
N SER A 52 3.86 -20.92 3.74
CA SER A 52 2.56 -20.34 3.33
C SER A 52 1.69 -20.09 4.55
N GLY A 53 0.73 -19.16 4.41
CA GLY A 53 -0.25 -18.85 5.45
C GLY A 53 0.18 -17.76 6.43
N ILE A 54 1.25 -17.03 6.15
CA ILE A 54 1.64 -15.85 6.93
C ILE A 54 0.70 -14.69 6.56
N GLY A 55 0.04 -14.07 7.55
CA GLY A 55 -1.01 -13.08 7.25
C GLY A 55 -2.16 -13.72 6.45
N ARG A 56 -2.58 -14.92 6.81
CA ARG A 56 -3.63 -15.76 6.18
C ARG A 56 -3.18 -16.45 4.89
N THR A 57 -2.98 -15.74 3.78
CA THR A 57 -2.65 -16.32 2.47
C THR A 57 -1.28 -15.90 1.94
N GLY A 58 -0.50 -15.13 2.70
CA GLY A 58 0.84 -14.72 2.31
C GLY A 58 1.83 -15.89 2.24
N VAL A 59 2.86 -15.73 1.41
CA VAL A 59 3.92 -16.71 1.21
C VAL A 59 5.26 -16.04 1.45
N VAL A 60 6.12 -16.69 2.23
CA VAL A 60 7.49 -16.22 2.50
C VAL A 60 8.48 -17.31 2.17
N ALA A 61 9.55 -16.98 1.46
CA ALA A 61 10.63 -17.92 1.25
C ALA A 61 11.99 -17.34 1.63
N VAL A 62 12.87 -18.23 2.06
CA VAL A 62 14.23 -17.94 2.49
C VAL A 62 15.20 -18.49 1.44
N ILE A 63 16.15 -17.67 1.03
CA ILE A 63 17.24 -18.02 0.13
C ILE A 63 18.55 -17.64 0.83
N ARG A 64 19.36 -18.64 1.18
CA ARG A 64 20.67 -18.42 1.78
C ARG A 64 21.71 -18.19 0.72
N GLY A 65 22.58 -17.19 0.92
CA GLY A 65 23.73 -16.92 0.08
C GLY A 65 24.82 -18.00 0.16
N ARG A 66 25.94 -17.74 -0.47
CA ARG A 66 27.13 -18.63 -0.41
C ARG A 66 27.77 -18.70 0.97
N SER A 67 27.61 -17.63 1.73
CA SER A 67 28.06 -17.46 3.11
C SER A 67 27.04 -16.64 3.91
N ASP A 68 27.20 -16.63 5.22
CA ASP A 68 26.45 -15.79 6.13
C ASP A 68 27.39 -15.36 7.27
N THR A 69 28.34 -14.47 6.92
CA THR A 69 29.39 -14.04 7.85
C THR A 69 28.94 -12.90 8.76
N VAL A 70 27.89 -12.16 8.35
CA VAL A 70 27.41 -10.95 9.04
C VAL A 70 26.04 -11.16 9.71
N GLY A 71 25.33 -12.24 9.37
CA GLY A 71 23.98 -12.51 9.89
C GLY A 71 22.92 -11.51 9.39
N ARG A 72 23.08 -10.99 8.17
CA ARG A 72 22.15 -10.03 7.58
C ARG A 72 21.07 -10.73 6.80
N ALA A 73 19.81 -10.36 7.06
CA ALA A 73 18.66 -10.80 6.29
C ALA A 73 17.88 -9.60 5.71
N ILE A 74 17.63 -9.62 4.41
CA ILE A 74 16.93 -8.57 3.68
C ILE A 74 15.62 -9.11 3.14
N GLY A 75 14.49 -8.44 3.50
CA GLY A 75 13.17 -8.71 2.97
C GLY A 75 12.91 -7.97 1.66
N LEU A 76 12.43 -8.69 0.65
CA LEU A 76 11.94 -8.15 -0.61
C LEU A 76 10.45 -8.45 -0.70
N ARG A 77 9.60 -7.43 -0.89
CA ARG A 77 8.13 -7.57 -0.87
C ARG A 77 7.51 -7.34 -2.24
N ALA A 78 6.53 -8.17 -2.55
CA ALA A 78 5.52 -7.94 -3.58
C ALA A 78 4.13 -8.24 -3.03
N ASP A 79 3.15 -7.45 -3.43
CA ASP A 79 1.73 -7.69 -3.19
C ASP A 79 1.15 -8.65 -4.23
N MET A 80 0.03 -9.32 -3.91
CA MET A 80 -0.56 -10.36 -4.77
C MET A 80 -2.02 -10.13 -5.13
N ASP A 81 -2.73 -9.27 -4.42
CA ASP A 81 -4.17 -9.13 -4.56
C ASP A 81 -4.58 -8.20 -5.70
N ALA A 82 -5.82 -8.34 -6.12
CA ALA A 82 -6.47 -7.60 -7.19
C ALA A 82 -7.61 -6.73 -6.65
N LEU A 83 -8.17 -5.90 -7.52
CA LEU A 83 -9.26 -4.97 -7.23
C LEU A 83 -10.63 -5.51 -7.66
N PRO A 84 -11.71 -5.19 -6.90
CA PRO A 84 -13.09 -5.53 -7.28
C PRO A 84 -13.63 -4.57 -8.35
N MET A 85 -13.13 -4.70 -9.59
CA MET A 85 -13.54 -3.86 -10.71
C MET A 85 -13.51 -4.63 -12.02
N GLN A 86 -14.35 -4.21 -12.98
CA GLN A 86 -14.45 -4.84 -14.29
C GLN A 86 -13.36 -4.34 -15.23
N GLU A 87 -12.59 -5.25 -15.79
CA GLU A 87 -11.59 -4.95 -16.81
C GLU A 87 -12.21 -4.60 -18.16
N GLN A 88 -11.60 -3.62 -18.86
CA GLN A 88 -12.02 -3.15 -20.18
C GLN A 88 -10.85 -3.05 -21.18
N THR A 89 -9.72 -3.70 -20.93
CA THR A 89 -8.52 -3.63 -21.78
C THR A 89 -8.72 -4.32 -23.12
N GLY A 90 -9.51 -5.40 -23.16
CA GLY A 90 -9.67 -6.24 -24.37
C GLY A 90 -8.41 -7.02 -24.77
N LEU A 91 -7.43 -7.15 -23.87
CA LEU A 91 -6.18 -7.88 -24.11
C LEU A 91 -6.39 -9.40 -24.18
N ALA A 92 -5.47 -10.11 -24.81
CA ALA A 92 -5.54 -11.57 -24.91
C ALA A 92 -5.45 -12.27 -23.54
N HIS A 93 -4.80 -11.64 -22.58
CA HIS A 93 -4.64 -12.08 -21.19
C HIS A 93 -5.55 -11.32 -20.20
N ALA A 94 -6.62 -10.69 -20.69
CA ALA A 94 -7.59 -10.02 -19.83
C ALA A 94 -8.16 -10.98 -18.77
N SER A 95 -8.60 -10.41 -17.65
CA SER A 95 -9.22 -11.14 -16.55
C SER A 95 -10.34 -12.07 -17.05
N LYS A 96 -10.31 -13.31 -16.57
CA LYS A 96 -11.37 -14.30 -16.79
C LYS A 96 -12.41 -14.33 -15.64
N ILE A 97 -12.20 -13.51 -14.63
CA ILE A 97 -13.04 -13.39 -13.45
C ILE A 97 -13.85 -12.10 -13.54
N ASP A 98 -15.14 -12.24 -13.72
CA ASP A 98 -16.05 -11.09 -13.81
C ASP A 98 -16.01 -10.24 -12.52
N GLY A 99 -15.86 -8.94 -12.68
CA GLY A 99 -15.80 -8.00 -11.56
C GLY A 99 -14.47 -8.01 -10.77
N ALA A 100 -13.41 -8.64 -11.27
CA ALA A 100 -12.08 -8.59 -10.66
C ALA A 100 -10.99 -8.30 -11.70
N MET A 101 -10.01 -7.46 -11.35
CA MET A 101 -8.92 -7.04 -12.24
C MET A 101 -7.66 -6.68 -11.46
N HIS A 102 -6.49 -7.06 -11.96
CA HIS A 102 -5.21 -6.49 -11.52
C HIS A 102 -4.99 -5.08 -12.12
N ALA A 103 -5.65 -4.07 -11.54
CA ALA A 103 -5.56 -2.69 -12.00
C ALA A 103 -4.54 -1.83 -11.24
N CYS A 104 -3.75 -2.45 -10.34
CA CYS A 104 -2.64 -1.80 -9.62
C CYS A 104 -1.26 -2.37 -10.00
N GLY A 105 -1.21 -3.48 -10.75
CA GLY A 105 0.04 -4.09 -11.23
C GLY A 105 0.67 -5.10 -10.27
N HIS A 106 -0.08 -5.58 -9.28
CA HIS A 106 0.42 -6.56 -8.31
C HIS A 106 0.76 -7.92 -8.94
N ASP A 107 0.14 -8.27 -10.07
CA ASP A 107 0.55 -9.38 -10.93
C ASP A 107 1.97 -9.21 -11.46
N GLY A 108 2.34 -7.99 -11.88
CA GLY A 108 3.70 -7.63 -12.28
C GLY A 108 4.68 -7.64 -11.12
N HIS A 109 4.30 -7.09 -9.96
CA HIS A 109 5.15 -7.10 -8.75
C HIS A 109 5.44 -8.53 -8.30
N THR A 110 4.42 -9.38 -8.20
CA THR A 110 4.55 -10.81 -7.89
C THR A 110 5.46 -11.53 -8.88
N ALA A 111 5.26 -11.31 -10.19
CA ALA A 111 6.07 -11.94 -11.22
C ALA A 111 7.54 -11.49 -11.18
N MET A 112 7.81 -10.19 -10.99
CA MET A 112 9.17 -9.67 -10.85
C MET A 112 9.89 -10.28 -9.64
N LEU A 113 9.22 -10.37 -8.48
CA LEU A 113 9.83 -10.96 -7.28
C LEU A 113 10.05 -12.48 -7.42
N LEU A 114 9.16 -13.21 -8.10
CA LEU A 114 9.38 -14.60 -8.46
C LEU A 114 10.60 -14.76 -9.37
N GLY A 115 10.74 -13.89 -10.38
CA GLY A 115 11.91 -13.89 -11.26
C GLY A 115 13.22 -13.62 -10.50
N ALA A 116 13.20 -12.68 -9.56
CA ALA A 116 14.33 -12.39 -8.68
C ALA A 116 14.66 -13.57 -7.76
N ALA A 117 13.65 -14.19 -7.15
CA ALA A 117 13.81 -15.38 -6.32
C ALA A 117 14.46 -16.53 -7.09
N LYS A 118 14.03 -16.77 -8.34
CA LYS A 118 14.65 -17.78 -9.22
C LYS A 118 16.11 -17.48 -9.48
N TYR A 119 16.43 -16.24 -9.87
CA TYR A 119 17.82 -15.82 -10.11
C TYR A 119 18.69 -15.95 -8.86
N LEU A 120 18.22 -15.47 -7.71
CA LEU A 120 18.96 -15.52 -6.45
C LEU A 120 19.17 -16.95 -5.95
N ALA A 121 18.18 -17.84 -6.08
CA ALA A 121 18.30 -19.25 -5.71
C ALA A 121 19.27 -20.01 -6.62
N GLU A 122 19.31 -19.68 -7.92
CA GLU A 122 20.27 -20.27 -8.87
C GLU A 122 21.72 -19.81 -8.62
N THR A 123 21.94 -18.54 -8.31
CA THR A 123 23.29 -17.96 -8.23
C THR A 123 23.87 -17.95 -6.82
N ARG A 124 23.04 -17.67 -5.83
CA ARG A 124 23.43 -17.49 -4.42
C ARG A 124 24.63 -16.56 -4.23
N ASN A 125 24.79 -15.56 -5.10
CA ASN A 125 25.97 -14.70 -5.18
C ASN A 125 25.90 -13.55 -4.18
N PHE A 126 25.69 -13.87 -2.89
CA PHE A 126 25.62 -12.90 -1.79
C PHE A 126 26.02 -13.56 -0.46
N ASP A 127 26.33 -12.74 0.56
CA ASP A 127 26.76 -13.14 1.91
C ASP A 127 25.69 -12.75 2.94
N GLY A 128 24.75 -13.65 3.23
CA GLY A 128 23.62 -13.45 4.12
C GLY A 128 22.37 -14.17 3.65
N THR A 129 21.20 -13.62 3.95
CA THR A 129 19.90 -14.23 3.66
C THR A 129 18.98 -13.26 2.91
N ALA A 130 18.45 -13.68 1.77
CA ALA A 130 17.34 -13.00 1.09
C ALA A 130 16.02 -13.64 1.52
N VAL A 131 15.06 -12.81 1.95
CA VAL A 131 13.71 -13.23 2.32
C VAL A 131 12.74 -12.62 1.33
N VAL A 132 12.08 -13.44 0.51
CA VAL A 132 11.08 -12.97 -0.44
C VAL A 132 9.69 -13.10 0.15
N ILE A 133 8.94 -12.01 0.14
CA ILE A 133 7.66 -11.83 0.83
C ILE A 133 6.58 -11.54 -0.21
N PHE A 134 5.63 -12.47 -0.34
CA PHE A 134 4.47 -12.31 -1.20
C PHE A 134 3.25 -12.05 -0.31
N GLN A 135 2.79 -10.80 -0.34
CA GLN A 135 1.80 -10.26 0.58
C GLN A 135 0.40 -10.27 -0.04
N PRO A 136 -0.64 -10.75 0.68
CA PRO A 136 -2.05 -10.58 0.30
C PRO A 136 -2.60 -9.22 0.74
N ALA A 137 -3.76 -8.85 0.24
CA ALA A 137 -4.66 -7.85 0.79
C ALA A 137 -4.06 -6.45 1.03
N GLU A 138 -3.26 -5.95 0.08
CA GLU A 138 -2.78 -4.57 0.11
C GLU A 138 -3.95 -3.59 -0.09
N GLU A 139 -4.88 -3.88 -1.00
CA GLU A 139 -6.00 -3.03 -1.44
C GLU A 139 -7.11 -2.91 -0.36
N GLY A 140 -6.72 -2.43 0.83
CA GLY A 140 -7.62 -2.15 1.95
C GLY A 140 -7.82 -3.27 2.96
N GLY A 141 -7.10 -4.40 2.84
CA GLY A 141 -7.16 -5.51 3.81
C GLY A 141 -6.07 -5.46 4.88
N ASN A 142 -5.09 -4.56 4.80
CA ASN A 142 -3.94 -4.46 5.69
C ASN A 142 -3.16 -5.79 5.81
N GLY A 143 -2.87 -6.43 4.67
CA GLY A 143 -2.16 -7.69 4.63
C GLY A 143 -0.74 -7.63 5.20
N ALA A 144 -0.04 -6.49 5.01
CA ALA A 144 1.27 -6.26 5.62
C ALA A 144 1.18 -6.25 7.16
N GLU A 145 0.18 -5.57 7.72
CA GLU A 145 -0.06 -5.58 9.18
C GLU A 145 -0.32 -6.99 9.69
N ALA A 146 -1.15 -7.75 8.97
CA ALA A 146 -1.44 -9.14 9.33
C ALA A 146 -0.18 -10.02 9.31
N MET A 147 0.68 -9.87 8.30
CA MET A 147 1.96 -10.59 8.24
C MET A 147 2.92 -10.18 9.36
N CYS A 148 3.02 -8.88 9.69
CA CYS A 148 3.81 -8.39 10.82
C CYS A 148 3.29 -8.96 12.15
N LYS A 149 1.98 -8.96 12.39
CA LYS A 149 1.35 -9.56 13.58
C LYS A 149 1.59 -11.07 13.70
N ASP A 150 1.75 -11.77 12.59
CA ASP A 150 2.14 -13.19 12.56
C ASP A 150 3.66 -13.41 12.77
N GLY A 151 4.40 -12.33 13.11
CA GLY A 151 5.81 -12.38 13.46
C GLY A 151 6.75 -12.44 12.25
N LEU A 152 6.38 -11.89 11.10
CA LEU A 152 7.18 -11.91 9.86
C LEU A 152 8.63 -11.50 10.09
N MET A 153 8.87 -10.38 10.77
CA MET A 153 10.21 -9.81 10.92
C MET A 153 11.10 -10.66 11.81
N GLU A 154 10.60 -11.11 12.95
CA GLU A 154 11.34 -11.91 13.94
C GLU A 154 11.55 -13.33 13.46
N ARG A 155 10.51 -13.95 12.89
CA ARG A 155 10.55 -15.35 12.45
C ARG A 155 11.59 -15.58 11.37
N PHE A 156 11.76 -14.64 10.46
CA PHE A 156 12.72 -14.75 9.34
C PHE A 156 13.98 -13.91 9.56
N GLY A 157 14.12 -13.27 10.74
CA GLY A 157 15.31 -12.49 11.12
C GLY A 157 15.55 -11.27 10.23
N ILE A 158 14.51 -10.69 9.65
CA ILE A 158 14.60 -9.59 8.69
C ILE A 158 15.14 -8.33 9.37
N ASN A 159 16.18 -7.73 8.80
CA ASN A 159 16.82 -6.51 9.30
C ASN A 159 16.40 -5.27 8.50
N GLU A 160 16.14 -5.42 7.21
CA GLU A 160 15.76 -4.37 6.28
C GLU A 160 14.68 -4.89 5.32
N VAL A 161 13.78 -4.02 4.82
CA VAL A 161 12.71 -4.40 3.88
C VAL A 161 12.64 -3.47 2.68
N TYR A 162 12.40 -4.02 1.50
CA TYR A 162 12.32 -3.24 0.26
C TYR A 162 11.17 -3.70 -0.64
N ALA A 163 10.56 -2.77 -1.35
CA ALA A 163 9.49 -3.04 -2.30
C ALA A 163 9.63 -2.20 -3.56
N ILE A 164 9.11 -2.73 -4.68
CA ILE A 164 8.88 -1.98 -5.92
C ILE A 164 7.37 -1.78 -6.08
N HIS A 165 6.98 -0.58 -6.54
CA HIS A 165 5.65 -0.37 -7.09
C HIS A 165 5.78 0.19 -8.51
N ASN A 166 5.02 -0.33 -9.46
CA ASN A 166 4.98 0.20 -10.81
C ASN A 166 4.41 1.63 -10.85
N ALA A 167 4.82 2.41 -11.84
CA ALA A 167 4.41 3.80 -11.99
C ALA A 167 4.02 4.11 -13.44
N PRO A 168 2.70 4.07 -13.78
CA PRO A 168 2.21 4.58 -15.05
C PRO A 168 2.65 6.03 -15.29
N GLY A 169 3.10 6.32 -16.52
CA GLY A 169 3.58 7.64 -16.91
C GLY A 169 5.07 7.91 -16.64
N LEU A 170 5.71 7.16 -15.73
CA LEU A 170 7.16 7.17 -15.63
C LEU A 170 7.73 6.33 -16.79
N GLU A 171 8.78 6.86 -17.43
CA GLU A 171 9.42 6.19 -18.58
C GLU A 171 9.91 4.78 -18.23
N LEU A 172 9.69 3.85 -19.15
CA LEU A 172 10.11 2.46 -18.99
C LEU A 172 11.60 2.35 -18.68
N GLY A 173 11.95 1.55 -17.69
CA GLY A 173 13.33 1.37 -17.25
C GLY A 173 13.88 2.46 -16.33
N LYS A 174 13.13 3.54 -16.09
CA LYS A 174 13.46 4.52 -15.06
C LYS A 174 12.88 4.14 -13.70
N PHE A 175 13.49 4.71 -12.67
CA PHE A 175 13.02 4.60 -11.30
C PHE A 175 12.73 5.98 -10.71
N ALA A 176 11.96 6.00 -9.63
CA ALA A 176 11.79 7.21 -8.84
C ALA A 176 11.68 6.86 -7.35
N ILE A 177 12.38 7.59 -6.49
CA ILE A 177 12.38 7.41 -5.03
C ILE A 177 12.68 8.75 -4.34
N ARG A 178 12.28 8.87 -3.09
CA ARG A 178 12.71 9.94 -2.19
C ARG A 178 12.92 9.39 -0.78
N PRO A 179 13.82 9.95 0.02
CA PRO A 179 13.90 9.71 1.45
C PRO A 179 12.71 10.34 2.18
N GLY A 180 12.40 9.86 3.38
CA GLY A 180 11.30 10.34 4.19
C GLY A 180 9.92 9.94 3.64
N PRO A 181 8.86 10.71 3.93
CA PRO A 181 7.50 10.40 3.50
C PRO A 181 7.37 10.31 1.98
N ILE A 182 6.64 9.30 1.49
CA ILE A 182 6.36 9.08 0.06
C ILE A 182 4.85 9.01 -0.21
N LEU A 183 4.08 8.32 0.66
CA LEU A 183 2.64 8.17 0.58
C LEU A 183 1.99 8.53 1.92
N ALA A 184 0.74 9.01 1.87
CA ALA A 184 0.03 9.48 3.04
C ALA A 184 -0.51 8.33 3.90
N SER A 185 -0.81 8.62 5.18
CA SER A 185 -1.68 7.78 5.98
C SER A 185 -3.10 7.78 5.43
N VAL A 186 -3.83 6.71 5.72
CA VAL A 186 -5.25 6.55 5.36
C VAL A 186 -6.02 6.26 6.63
N ASP A 187 -6.78 7.24 7.10
CA ASP A 187 -7.61 7.12 8.30
C ASP A 187 -9.05 7.47 7.99
N GLU A 188 -9.98 6.93 8.77
CA GLU A 188 -11.41 7.11 8.59
C GLU A 188 -12.08 7.50 9.90
N PHE A 189 -13.19 8.23 9.80
CA PHE A 189 -14.02 8.53 10.96
C PHE A 189 -15.51 8.40 10.64
N THR A 190 -16.24 7.99 11.67
CA THR A 190 -17.71 8.02 11.71
C THR A 190 -18.15 8.76 12.94
N LEU A 191 -19.01 9.75 12.74
CA LEU A 191 -19.58 10.57 13.79
C LEU A 191 -21.10 10.33 13.84
N THR A 192 -21.60 9.89 14.98
CA THR A 192 -23.03 9.76 15.24
C THR A 192 -23.50 10.88 16.19
N LEU A 193 -24.51 11.62 15.75
CA LEU A 193 -25.10 12.70 16.51
C LEU A 193 -26.47 12.27 17.04
N GLN A 194 -26.75 12.56 18.30
CA GLN A 194 -28.01 12.31 18.95
C GLN A 194 -28.58 13.60 19.53
N GLY A 195 -29.80 13.93 19.13
CA GLY A 195 -30.58 15.06 19.61
C GLY A 195 -31.96 14.60 20.07
N ARG A 196 -32.95 15.46 19.87
CA ARG A 196 -34.34 15.18 20.14
C ARG A 196 -35.17 15.68 18.95
N GLY A 197 -35.70 14.73 18.17
CA GLY A 197 -36.56 15.04 17.02
C GLY A 197 -37.94 15.59 17.40
N GLY A 198 -38.63 16.09 16.41
CA GLY A 198 -39.99 16.61 16.59
C GLY A 198 -40.59 17.28 15.37
N HIS A 199 -41.68 17.97 15.58
CA HIS A 199 -42.40 18.65 14.50
C HIS A 199 -41.62 19.90 14.06
N ALA A 200 -41.39 20.06 12.77
CA ALA A 200 -40.56 21.15 12.23
C ALA A 200 -41.15 22.58 12.52
N ALA A 201 -42.45 22.67 12.78
CA ALA A 201 -43.07 23.94 13.19
C ALA A 201 -42.91 24.26 14.70
N LYS A 202 -42.26 23.37 15.47
CA LYS A 202 -42.03 23.54 16.91
C LYS A 202 -40.54 23.28 17.26
N PRO A 203 -39.59 23.97 16.64
CA PRO A 203 -38.15 23.72 16.83
C PRO A 203 -37.70 23.91 18.28
N GLN A 204 -38.37 24.78 19.07
CA GLN A 204 -38.07 25.00 20.48
C GLN A 204 -38.34 23.78 21.39
N GLU A 205 -39.05 22.76 20.90
CA GLU A 205 -39.31 21.50 21.59
C GLU A 205 -38.28 20.42 21.24
N THR A 206 -37.29 20.74 20.39
CA THR A 206 -36.35 19.80 19.80
C THR A 206 -34.89 20.12 20.16
N VAL A 207 -34.01 19.20 19.83
CA VAL A 207 -32.55 19.40 19.68
C VAL A 207 -32.22 18.98 18.25
N ASP A 208 -32.01 19.97 17.39
CA ASP A 208 -31.95 19.78 15.94
C ASP A 208 -30.57 19.23 15.52
N THR A 209 -30.52 17.94 15.17
CA THR A 209 -29.30 17.28 14.73
C THR A 209 -28.86 17.76 13.35
N THR A 210 -29.75 18.26 12.50
CA THR A 210 -29.38 18.79 11.19
C THR A 210 -28.56 20.07 11.30
N VAL A 211 -29.02 20.99 12.18
CA VAL A 211 -28.30 22.24 12.46
C VAL A 211 -26.96 21.91 13.14
N MET A 212 -26.96 21.06 14.18
CA MET A 212 -25.76 20.65 14.89
C MET A 212 -24.73 20.04 13.93
N MET A 213 -25.14 19.11 13.05
CA MET A 213 -24.30 18.47 12.03
C MET A 213 -23.65 19.50 11.09
N SER A 214 -24.42 20.50 10.61
CA SER A 214 -23.89 21.51 9.72
C SER A 214 -22.80 22.36 10.35
N HIS A 215 -22.95 22.73 11.63
CA HIS A 215 -21.89 23.43 12.38
C HIS A 215 -20.65 22.58 12.61
N ILE A 216 -20.82 21.31 12.92
CA ILE A 216 -19.70 20.37 13.08
C ILE A 216 -18.93 20.25 11.76
N ILE A 217 -19.59 19.98 10.63
CA ILE A 217 -18.94 19.82 9.33
C ILE A 217 -18.11 21.08 8.98
N CYS A 218 -18.64 22.26 9.18
CA CYS A 218 -17.92 23.51 8.96
C CYS A 218 -16.71 23.66 9.90
N ALA A 219 -16.89 23.36 11.19
CA ALA A 219 -15.85 23.51 12.18
C ALA A 219 -14.72 22.49 12.00
N LEU A 220 -15.00 21.26 11.56
CA LEU A 220 -13.98 20.24 11.28
C LEU A 220 -12.96 20.70 10.24
N GLN A 221 -13.36 21.57 9.28
CA GLN A 221 -12.43 22.14 8.29
C GLN A 221 -11.35 23.01 8.93
N THR A 222 -11.59 23.51 10.15
CA THR A 222 -10.60 24.32 10.87
C THR A 222 -9.44 23.49 11.44
N VAL A 223 -9.58 22.18 11.56
CA VAL A 223 -8.51 21.31 12.01
C VAL A 223 -7.28 21.48 11.10
N MET A 224 -7.45 21.28 9.81
CA MET A 224 -6.37 21.44 8.84
C MET A 224 -5.93 22.90 8.70
N SER A 225 -6.85 23.83 8.68
CA SER A 225 -6.54 25.23 8.37
C SER A 225 -6.07 26.07 9.57
N ARG A 226 -6.25 25.59 10.83
CA ARG A 226 -5.95 26.37 12.06
C ARG A 226 -5.18 25.61 13.14
N ASN A 227 -5.06 24.27 13.04
CA ASN A 227 -4.34 23.48 14.05
C ASN A 227 -3.10 22.76 13.48
N VAL A 228 -3.01 22.59 12.17
CA VAL A 228 -1.86 21.99 11.50
C VAL A 228 -0.95 23.12 10.98
N ASP A 229 0.37 22.92 11.10
CA ASP A 229 1.35 23.83 10.52
C ASP A 229 1.12 23.93 9.00
N PRO A 230 1.00 25.17 8.42
CA PRO A 230 0.71 25.35 6.99
C PRO A 230 1.72 24.72 6.02
N VAL A 231 2.93 24.41 6.46
CA VAL A 231 3.95 23.72 5.64
C VAL A 231 3.78 22.19 5.65
N LEU A 232 2.97 21.65 6.55
CA LEU A 232 2.64 20.22 6.60
C LEU A 232 1.38 19.93 5.78
N GLN A 233 1.45 18.84 5.02
CA GLN A 233 0.34 18.46 4.13
C GLN A 233 -0.63 17.52 4.83
N GLY A 234 -1.92 17.77 4.62
CA GLY A 234 -2.98 16.88 5.07
C GLY A 234 -4.32 17.22 4.45
N VAL A 235 -5.20 16.25 4.43
CA VAL A 235 -6.57 16.34 3.93
C VAL A 235 -7.52 15.79 4.98
N LEU A 236 -8.59 16.53 5.26
CA LEU A 236 -9.75 16.07 6.00
C LEU A 236 -10.96 16.28 5.12
N SER A 237 -11.62 15.20 4.71
CA SER A 237 -12.81 15.25 3.85
C SER A 237 -13.99 14.58 4.52
N VAL A 238 -15.10 15.31 4.64
CA VAL A 238 -16.41 14.71 4.94
C VAL A 238 -16.97 14.17 3.63
N THR A 239 -17.28 12.88 3.59
CA THR A 239 -17.68 12.17 2.38
C THR A 239 -19.15 11.73 2.39
N SER A 240 -19.77 11.68 3.58
CA SER A 240 -21.20 11.39 3.75
C SER A 240 -21.77 12.18 4.92
N ALA A 241 -23.03 12.61 4.80
CA ALA A 241 -23.80 13.28 5.84
C ALA A 241 -25.29 12.92 5.67
N GLU A 242 -25.83 12.20 6.64
CA GLU A 242 -27.18 11.65 6.58
C GLU A 242 -27.94 11.91 7.88
N THR A 243 -29.27 12.01 7.78
CA THR A 243 -30.17 12.17 8.93
C THR A 243 -31.17 11.01 9.00
N SER A 244 -31.73 10.75 10.20
CA SER A 244 -32.69 9.67 10.43
C SER A 244 -34.07 9.93 9.76
N SER A 245 -34.30 11.14 9.23
CA SER A 245 -35.58 11.48 8.56
C SER A 245 -35.35 12.22 7.25
N LYS A 246 -36.16 11.89 6.23
CA LYS A 246 -36.26 12.61 4.95
C LYS A 246 -37.55 13.36 4.79
N ALA A 247 -38.43 13.38 5.83
CA ALA A 247 -39.69 14.04 5.80
C ALA A 247 -39.56 15.57 6.00
N PHE A 248 -40.24 16.37 5.19
CA PHE A 248 -40.12 17.83 5.19
C PHE A 248 -40.60 18.51 6.49
N ASN A 249 -41.44 17.82 7.26
CA ASN A 249 -42.06 18.36 8.47
C ASN A 249 -41.55 17.72 9.77
N VAL A 250 -40.41 16.99 9.71
CA VAL A 250 -39.81 16.30 10.85
C VAL A 250 -38.39 16.80 11.04
N ILE A 251 -38.07 17.28 12.24
CA ILE A 251 -36.70 17.48 12.71
C ILE A 251 -36.17 16.11 13.15
N PRO A 252 -35.05 15.61 12.57
CA PRO A 252 -34.50 14.30 12.92
C PRO A 252 -33.88 14.31 14.32
N ASP A 253 -33.94 13.17 15.00
CA ASP A 253 -33.34 12.96 16.31
C ASP A 253 -31.90 12.44 16.22
N ARG A 254 -31.49 11.94 15.04
CA ARG A 254 -30.14 11.36 14.79
C ARG A 254 -29.61 11.83 13.45
N ALA A 255 -28.28 12.04 13.40
CA ALA A 255 -27.53 12.24 12.16
C ALA A 255 -26.22 11.45 12.21
N GLU A 256 -25.70 11.14 11.03
CA GLU A 256 -24.41 10.47 10.86
C GLU A 256 -23.56 11.21 9.85
N VAL A 257 -22.26 11.34 10.16
CA VAL A 257 -21.25 11.95 9.28
C VAL A 257 -20.09 10.99 9.15
N ARG A 258 -19.62 10.76 7.93
CA ARG A 258 -18.42 9.95 7.66
C ARG A 258 -17.39 10.76 6.90
N GLY A 259 -16.14 10.43 7.11
CA GLY A 259 -15.05 11.09 6.41
C GLY A 259 -13.75 10.34 6.46
N THR A 260 -12.77 10.89 5.76
CA THR A 260 -11.44 10.35 5.69
C THR A 260 -10.38 11.41 5.95
N VAL A 261 -9.24 10.98 6.46
CA VAL A 261 -8.07 11.81 6.75
C VAL A 261 -6.86 11.24 6.02
N ARG A 262 -6.03 12.12 5.48
CA ARG A 262 -4.74 11.81 4.86
C ARG A 262 -3.70 12.79 5.35
N THR A 263 -2.49 12.33 5.67
CA THR A 263 -1.34 13.19 6.00
C THR A 263 -0.02 12.46 5.77
N HIS A 264 1.03 13.24 5.55
CA HIS A 264 2.41 12.73 5.44
C HIS A 264 3.21 12.87 6.75
N SER A 265 2.58 13.38 7.85
CA SER A 265 3.23 13.58 9.14
C SER A 265 2.58 12.70 10.21
N PRO A 266 3.33 11.82 10.88
CA PRO A 266 2.84 11.07 12.03
C PRO A 266 2.31 11.96 13.17
N GLU A 267 2.93 13.14 13.38
CA GLU A 267 2.53 14.10 14.41
C GLU A 267 1.17 14.74 14.09
N VAL A 268 0.95 15.09 12.82
CA VAL A 268 -0.35 15.59 12.34
C VAL A 268 -1.40 14.50 12.46
N ARG A 269 -1.05 13.25 12.11
CA ARG A 269 -1.94 12.08 12.24
C ARG A 269 -2.41 11.89 13.68
N ALA A 270 -1.52 12.06 14.66
CA ALA A 270 -1.86 11.95 16.09
C ALA A 270 -2.72 13.12 16.58
N LEU A 271 -2.49 14.34 16.09
CA LEU A 271 -3.21 15.56 16.48
C LEU A 271 -4.69 15.54 16.03
N ILE A 272 -4.96 15.02 14.83
CA ILE A 272 -6.28 15.16 14.19
C ILE A 272 -7.41 14.56 15.03
N PRO A 273 -7.37 13.30 15.52
CA PRO A 273 -8.47 12.73 16.30
C PRO A 273 -8.74 13.51 17.59
N GLU A 274 -7.73 14.03 18.27
CA GLU A 274 -7.89 14.87 19.46
C GLU A 274 -8.65 16.16 19.16
N ARG A 275 -8.32 16.80 18.02
CA ARG A 275 -8.99 18.04 17.60
C ARG A 275 -10.41 17.80 17.13
N LEU A 276 -10.64 16.70 16.39
CA LEU A 276 -11.97 16.26 15.99
C LEU A 276 -12.88 16.07 17.22
N GLN A 277 -12.41 15.30 18.21
CA GLN A 277 -13.18 15.04 19.43
C GLN A 277 -13.52 16.33 20.17
N ALA A 278 -12.56 17.23 20.38
CA ALA A 278 -12.80 18.50 21.07
C ALA A 278 -13.82 19.40 20.36
N ILE A 279 -13.79 19.46 19.04
CA ILE A 279 -14.75 20.25 18.22
C ILE A 279 -16.14 19.63 18.31
N VAL A 280 -16.23 18.31 18.15
CA VAL A 280 -17.49 17.55 18.16
C VAL A 280 -18.20 17.69 19.51
N ASP A 281 -17.49 17.45 20.61
CA ASP A 281 -18.02 17.56 21.97
C ASP A 281 -18.51 18.98 22.28
N GLY A 282 -17.70 19.99 21.98
CA GLY A 282 -18.04 21.39 22.25
C GLY A 282 -19.26 21.87 21.48
N ILE A 283 -19.43 21.46 20.25
CA ILE A 283 -20.60 21.81 19.43
C ILE A 283 -21.83 21.03 19.92
N ALA A 284 -21.72 19.72 20.15
CA ALA A 284 -22.83 18.90 20.63
C ALA A 284 -23.39 19.43 21.94
N GLU A 285 -22.51 19.77 22.90
CA GLU A 285 -22.89 20.41 24.17
C GLU A 285 -23.60 21.74 23.94
N THR A 286 -23.07 22.61 23.04
CA THR A 286 -23.66 23.92 22.74
C THR A 286 -25.10 23.82 22.22
N PHE A 287 -25.40 22.77 21.44
CA PHE A 287 -26.75 22.51 20.91
C PHE A 287 -27.63 21.69 21.86
N GLY A 288 -27.10 21.20 22.98
CA GLY A 288 -27.81 20.36 23.96
C GLY A 288 -28.04 18.92 23.49
N GLY A 289 -27.25 18.45 22.55
CA GLY A 289 -27.20 17.07 22.06
C GLY A 289 -25.99 16.31 22.57
N THR A 290 -25.81 15.11 22.03
CA THR A 290 -24.61 14.30 22.24
C THR A 290 -24.02 13.83 20.89
N ALA A 291 -22.74 13.53 20.91
CA ALA A 291 -22.03 13.00 19.75
C ALA A 291 -21.12 11.86 20.17
N ASP A 292 -20.97 10.87 19.29
CA ASP A 292 -20.03 9.75 19.41
C ASP A 292 -19.14 9.73 18.18
N LEU A 293 -17.82 9.90 18.38
CA LEU A 293 -16.82 9.89 17.33
C LEU A 293 -16.03 8.57 17.37
N SER A 294 -16.22 7.76 16.36
CA SER A 294 -15.36 6.59 16.07
C SER A 294 -14.31 7.00 15.05
N PHE A 295 -13.04 7.00 15.48
CA PHE A 295 -11.89 7.26 14.60
C PHE A 295 -11.09 5.98 14.41
N HIS A 296 -10.96 5.54 13.16
CA HIS A 296 -10.23 4.33 12.79
C HIS A 296 -8.89 4.71 12.18
N LEU A 297 -7.80 4.34 12.87
CA LEU A 297 -6.46 4.41 12.32
C LEU A 297 -6.26 3.27 11.33
N GLY A 298 -6.17 3.60 10.06
CA GLY A 298 -5.89 2.65 9.00
C GLY A 298 -4.39 2.60 8.67
N VAL A 299 -4.07 2.70 7.38
CA VAL A 299 -2.69 2.59 6.89
C VAL A 299 -1.83 3.76 7.38
N PRO A 300 -0.64 3.52 7.98
CA PRO A 300 0.29 4.58 8.39
C PRO A 300 0.95 5.28 7.20
N VAL A 301 1.61 6.40 7.49
CA VAL A 301 2.46 7.10 6.50
C VAL A 301 3.54 6.15 6.00
N THR A 302 3.69 6.02 4.68
CA THR A 302 4.81 5.28 4.10
C THR A 302 6.05 6.16 4.12
N ILE A 303 7.01 5.82 4.96
CA ILE A 303 8.24 6.59 5.20
C ILE A 303 9.43 5.71 4.82
N ASN A 304 10.15 6.12 3.78
CA ASN A 304 11.42 5.52 3.44
C ASN A 304 12.50 5.96 4.44
N ASP A 305 13.26 5.01 4.97
CA ASP A 305 14.49 5.30 5.70
C ASP A 305 15.49 5.98 4.76
N ASP A 306 16.16 7.04 5.23
CA ASP A 306 17.04 7.85 4.38
C ASP A 306 18.19 7.04 3.78
N ALA A 307 18.86 6.23 4.60
CA ALA A 307 19.99 5.39 4.15
C ALA A 307 19.52 4.26 3.24
N ALA A 308 18.36 3.68 3.52
CA ALA A 308 17.76 2.65 2.68
C ALA A 308 17.30 3.22 1.31
N ALA A 309 16.76 4.44 1.29
CA ALA A 309 16.37 5.12 0.05
C ALA A 309 17.60 5.44 -0.82
N ASP A 310 18.69 5.94 -0.23
CA ASP A 310 19.94 6.19 -0.95
C ASP A 310 20.52 4.90 -1.53
N PHE A 311 20.47 3.82 -0.79
CA PHE A 311 20.93 2.52 -1.25
C PHE A 311 20.04 1.97 -2.38
N ALA A 312 18.73 2.08 -2.25
CA ALA A 312 17.77 1.68 -3.29
C ALA A 312 17.97 2.48 -4.58
N ARG A 313 18.27 3.78 -4.47
CA ARG A 313 18.65 4.65 -5.59
C ARG A 313 19.93 4.16 -6.27
N LEU A 314 20.97 3.85 -5.51
CA LEU A 314 22.25 3.35 -6.05
C LEU A 314 22.04 2.04 -6.83
N ALA A 315 21.24 1.11 -6.30
CA ALA A 315 20.91 -0.13 -7.01
C ALA A 315 20.13 0.16 -8.32
N ALA A 316 19.19 1.11 -8.30
CA ALA A 316 18.46 1.54 -9.49
C ALA A 316 19.39 2.14 -10.56
N GLU A 317 20.32 2.99 -10.18
CA GLU A 317 21.30 3.58 -11.10
C GLU A 317 22.33 2.55 -11.61
N THR A 318 22.62 1.52 -10.83
CA THR A 318 23.44 0.39 -11.29
C THR A 318 22.71 -0.39 -12.39
N VAL A 319 21.41 -0.58 -12.24
CA VAL A 319 20.57 -1.31 -13.20
C VAL A 319 20.29 -0.50 -14.46
N SER A 320 19.92 0.76 -14.35
CA SER A 320 19.42 1.57 -15.46
C SER A 320 20.35 2.69 -15.93
N GLY A 321 21.50 2.85 -15.27
CA GLY A 321 22.50 3.88 -15.56
C GLY A 321 22.37 5.11 -14.65
N ALA A 322 23.44 5.89 -14.55
CA ALA A 322 23.47 7.08 -13.73
C ALA A 322 22.37 8.08 -14.16
N GLY A 323 21.65 8.64 -13.18
CA GLY A 323 20.56 9.59 -13.40
C GLY A 323 19.25 8.97 -13.88
N SER A 324 19.12 7.65 -13.87
CA SER A 324 17.88 6.96 -14.19
C SER A 324 16.87 6.91 -13.03
N CYS A 325 17.26 7.38 -11.85
CA CYS A 325 16.40 7.42 -10.68
C CYS A 325 16.05 8.87 -10.32
N GLU A 326 14.80 9.24 -10.54
CA GLU A 326 14.28 10.59 -10.31
C GLU A 326 13.79 10.74 -8.85
N GLU A 327 13.51 11.98 -8.42
CA GLU A 327 12.82 12.20 -7.15
C GLU A 327 11.30 12.08 -7.36
N VAL A 328 10.65 11.21 -6.56
CA VAL A 328 9.19 11.07 -6.62
C VAL A 328 8.51 12.17 -5.80
N PRO A 329 7.45 12.83 -6.30
CA PRO A 329 6.65 13.76 -5.51
C PRO A 329 5.84 13.01 -4.43
N LEU A 330 5.44 13.74 -3.37
CA LEU A 330 4.49 13.25 -2.38
C LEU A 330 3.14 12.94 -3.04
N ALA A 331 2.52 11.83 -2.64
CA ALA A 331 1.20 11.45 -3.11
C ALA A 331 0.26 11.10 -1.94
N MET A 332 -1.05 11.38 -2.12
CA MET A 332 -2.07 11.16 -1.08
C MET A 332 -2.66 9.74 -1.08
N GLY A 333 -2.16 8.84 -1.92
CA GLY A 333 -2.47 7.40 -1.83
C GLY A 333 -1.92 6.79 -0.55
N GLY A 334 -2.49 5.67 -0.11
CA GLY A 334 -1.95 4.85 0.97
C GLY A 334 -1.21 3.64 0.43
N GLU A 335 -0.43 2.99 1.28
CA GLU A 335 0.31 1.76 0.98
C GLU A 335 0.62 1.03 2.29
N ASP A 336 0.13 -0.17 2.43
CA ASP A 336 0.23 -0.91 3.69
C ASP A 336 1.62 -1.52 3.96
N PHE A 337 2.54 -1.52 2.97
CA PHE A 337 3.97 -1.78 3.20
C PHE A 337 4.55 -0.88 4.30
N SER A 338 3.90 0.24 4.56
CA SER A 338 4.20 1.14 5.68
C SER A 338 4.23 0.43 7.05
N PHE A 339 3.43 -0.62 7.26
CA PHE A 339 3.50 -1.42 8.49
C PHE A 339 4.83 -2.17 8.60
N MET A 340 5.36 -2.70 7.50
CA MET A 340 6.69 -3.33 7.48
C MET A 340 7.79 -2.31 7.73
N LEU A 341 7.65 -1.08 7.20
CA LEU A 341 8.60 0.02 7.42
C LEU A 341 8.56 0.56 8.85
N GLN A 342 7.48 0.38 9.60
CA GLN A 342 7.43 0.68 11.04
C GLN A 342 8.23 -0.33 11.87
N GLU A 343 8.33 -1.56 11.42
CA GLU A 343 9.04 -2.63 12.10
C GLU A 343 10.54 -2.64 11.78
N ARG A 344 10.92 -2.31 10.52
CA ARG A 344 12.31 -2.38 10.03
C ARG A 344 12.61 -1.20 9.09
N PRO A 345 13.86 -0.69 9.10
CA PRO A 345 14.29 0.26 8.10
C PRO A 345 14.15 -0.33 6.70
N GLY A 346 13.82 0.50 5.73
CA GLY A 346 13.63 0.04 4.37
C GLY A 346 13.15 1.15 3.45
N ALA A 347 12.83 0.80 2.21
CA ALA A 347 12.33 1.74 1.24
C ALA A 347 11.45 1.09 0.17
N MET A 348 10.48 1.87 -0.31
CA MET A 348 9.73 1.60 -1.51
C MET A 348 10.22 2.49 -2.65
N ILE A 349 10.46 1.89 -3.81
CA ILE A 349 10.85 2.59 -5.04
C ILE A 349 9.77 2.44 -6.11
N ARG A 350 9.62 3.45 -6.97
CA ARG A 350 8.77 3.39 -8.15
C ARG A 350 9.54 2.90 -9.36
N LEU A 351 8.93 2.01 -10.16
CA LEU A 351 9.47 1.54 -11.45
C LEU A 351 8.56 1.99 -12.59
N GLY A 352 9.12 2.60 -13.60
CA GLY A 352 8.40 3.09 -14.77
C GLY A 352 7.71 1.98 -15.54
N ASN A 353 6.39 2.15 -15.74
CA ASN A 353 5.52 1.29 -16.55
C ASN A 353 5.39 1.80 -18.00
N GLY A 354 5.97 2.99 -18.29
CA GLY A 354 5.76 3.67 -19.57
C GLY A 354 4.37 4.32 -19.67
N PRO A 355 3.96 4.75 -20.87
CA PRO A 355 2.64 5.30 -21.11
C PRO A 355 1.58 4.20 -21.00
N SER A 356 0.66 4.34 -20.05
CA SER A 356 -0.50 3.46 -19.85
C SER A 356 -1.63 4.25 -19.17
N ALA A 357 -2.82 3.66 -19.09
CA ALA A 357 -3.84 4.15 -18.17
C ALA A 357 -3.31 4.19 -16.72
N GLY A 358 -3.83 5.07 -15.88
CA GLY A 358 -3.43 5.18 -14.48
C GLY A 358 -3.82 3.93 -13.67
N LEU A 359 -3.24 3.81 -12.47
CA LEU A 359 -3.65 2.77 -11.52
C LEU A 359 -5.15 2.88 -11.22
N HIS A 360 -5.80 1.75 -10.92
CA HIS A 360 -7.25 1.64 -10.66
C HIS A 360 -8.14 2.05 -11.84
N HIS A 361 -7.59 2.12 -13.06
CA HIS A 361 -8.36 2.37 -14.27
C HIS A 361 -8.74 1.06 -14.97
N PRO A 362 -9.96 0.89 -15.51
CA PRO A 362 -10.38 -0.37 -16.15
C PRO A 362 -9.60 -0.74 -17.42
N GLU A 363 -8.85 0.19 -18.00
CA GLU A 363 -7.97 -0.03 -19.15
C GLU A 363 -6.48 -0.10 -18.76
N TYR A 364 -6.17 -0.19 -17.44
CA TYR A 364 -4.78 -0.34 -17.00
C TYR A 364 -4.20 -1.68 -17.46
N ASP A 365 -2.92 -1.69 -17.84
CA ASP A 365 -2.14 -2.90 -18.07
C ASP A 365 -0.70 -2.69 -17.58
N PHE A 366 -0.15 -3.71 -16.93
CA PHE A 366 1.25 -3.74 -16.54
C PHE A 366 2.11 -4.01 -17.78
N ASN A 367 3.15 -3.21 -17.98
CA ASN A 367 4.04 -3.38 -19.11
C ASN A 367 5.08 -4.48 -18.86
N ASP A 368 4.95 -5.62 -19.54
CA ASP A 368 5.86 -6.76 -19.38
C ASP A 368 7.34 -6.41 -19.65
N GLU A 369 7.63 -5.36 -20.45
CA GLU A 369 8.99 -4.89 -20.68
C GLU A 369 9.66 -4.28 -19.43
N ALA A 370 8.89 -3.97 -18.39
CA ALA A 370 9.43 -3.55 -17.09
C ALA A 370 10.01 -4.72 -16.27
N ILE A 371 9.59 -5.95 -16.54
CA ILE A 371 9.94 -7.15 -15.77
C ILE A 371 11.44 -7.34 -15.62
N PRO A 372 12.27 -7.33 -16.68
CA PRO A 372 13.72 -7.53 -16.51
C PRO A 372 14.39 -6.46 -15.64
N THR A 373 13.90 -5.24 -15.70
CA THR A 373 14.42 -4.12 -14.89
C THR A 373 14.09 -4.31 -13.41
N GLY A 374 12.84 -4.67 -13.08
CA GLY A 374 12.42 -4.94 -11.70
C GLY A 374 13.13 -6.14 -11.09
N ILE A 375 13.26 -7.25 -11.83
CA ILE A 375 14.04 -8.42 -11.40
C ILE A 375 15.49 -8.02 -11.11
N SER A 376 16.09 -7.21 -12.01
CA SER A 376 17.49 -6.78 -11.85
C SER A 376 17.68 -5.92 -10.62
N TRP A 377 16.72 -5.02 -10.33
CA TRP A 377 16.78 -4.19 -9.13
C TRP A 377 16.70 -5.03 -7.85
N PHE A 378 15.75 -5.95 -7.75
CA PHE A 378 15.65 -6.86 -6.59
C PHE A 378 16.94 -7.68 -6.40
N ALA A 379 17.51 -8.21 -7.48
CA ALA A 379 18.76 -8.96 -7.42
C ALA A 379 19.92 -8.08 -6.97
N GLU A 380 20.01 -6.87 -7.51
CA GLU A 380 21.08 -5.91 -7.20
C GLU A 380 20.99 -5.43 -5.73
N MET A 381 19.78 -5.23 -5.20
CA MET A 381 19.57 -4.91 -3.78
C MET A 381 20.21 -5.95 -2.86
N ILE A 382 20.05 -7.23 -3.18
CA ILE A 382 20.63 -8.33 -2.39
C ILE A 382 22.15 -8.40 -2.58
N GLU A 383 22.64 -8.44 -3.84
CA GLU A 383 24.05 -8.66 -4.13
C GLU A 383 24.94 -7.47 -3.70
N GLN A 384 24.47 -6.23 -3.82
CA GLN A 384 25.23 -5.05 -3.37
C GLN A 384 25.19 -4.87 -1.85
N ARG A 385 24.05 -5.17 -1.21
CA ARG A 385 23.90 -4.99 0.24
C ARG A 385 24.59 -6.10 1.04
N MET A 386 24.74 -7.25 0.42
CA MET A 386 25.38 -8.45 0.99
C MET A 386 26.44 -9.00 0.03
N PRO A 387 27.53 -8.25 -0.29
CA PRO A 387 28.51 -8.71 -1.25
C PRO A 387 29.29 -9.91 -0.73
N VAL A 388 29.57 -10.89 -1.60
CA VAL A 388 30.53 -11.97 -1.31
C VAL A 388 31.91 -11.38 -1.16
N ALA A 389 32.68 -11.81 -0.14
CA ALA A 389 34.03 -11.35 0.12
C ALA A 389 35.02 -11.77 -1.00
#